data_00948e36c2877cb36c9b831566b53e86
#
_entry.id   00948e36c2877cb36c9b831566b53e86
#
_cell.length_a   1.000
_cell.length_b   1.000
_cell.length_c   1.000
_cell.angle_alpha   90.00
_cell.angle_beta   90.00
_cell.angle_gamma   90.00
#
_symmetry.space_group_name_H-M   'P 1'
#
loop_
_entity.id
_entity.type
_entity.pdbx_description
1 polymer ?
#
loop_
_entity_poly.entity_id
_entity_poly.type
_entity_poly.pdbx_seq_one_letter_code
_entity_poly.pdbx_strand_id
1 'polypeptide(L)'
;MELLPRRSSYKKRACEQILVGWVAGTICLLGWLGSAAAADSTQKSAGTETITNGFGMTLVEIDAGSFLMGSPPAEVGRQVDETQHQVIITRRFFISTTLVTQSQWKTIMGNNPSNFVGNERPVELVKWTEAVSFCAELSKREGRHYRLPTEAEWEFACRAGTQHIYFFGNDASQLGKYAWYLSNSNFQTHAVAKRISNAWGLYDMLGNVEEWCSDWYADYPTSAVTDPKGPHVGKEHVLRGGAWNSVASLCRCAYRDHGPPDVGYNSAGFRVVLDP
;
A
#
# COMPACT_ATOMS: atom_id res chain seq x y z
N MET A 1 14.98 24.63 -13.24
CA MET A 1 13.78 24.55 -12.39
C MET A 1 14.02 23.35 -11.49
N GLU A 2 14.53 23.62 -10.28
CA GLU A 2 14.89 22.57 -9.32
C GLU A 2 13.62 21.89 -8.80
N LEU A 3 13.47 20.61 -9.08
CA LEU A 3 12.42 19.75 -8.51
C LEU A 3 12.83 19.43 -7.08
N LEU A 4 12.28 20.15 -6.12
CA LEU A 4 12.52 19.89 -4.70
C LEU A 4 11.97 18.52 -4.31
N PRO A 5 12.76 17.67 -3.62
CA PRO A 5 12.21 16.46 -3.00
C PRO A 5 11.17 16.86 -1.95
N ARG A 6 10.08 16.12 -1.87
CA ARG A 6 9.02 16.31 -0.87
C ARG A 6 9.64 16.37 0.52
N ARG A 7 9.55 17.49 1.20
CA ARG A 7 9.92 17.60 2.62
C ARG A 7 8.83 16.92 3.43
N SER A 8 9.10 15.68 3.87
CA SER A 8 8.37 15.11 4.99
C SER A 8 8.43 16.11 6.14
N SER A 9 7.27 16.52 6.65
CA SER A 9 7.15 17.46 7.77
C SER A 9 7.57 16.78 9.07
N TYR A 10 8.86 16.56 9.25
CA TYR A 10 9.44 16.01 10.47
C TYR A 10 9.41 17.08 11.57
N LYS A 11 8.37 17.10 12.37
CA LYS A 11 8.41 17.79 13.67
C LYS A 11 9.23 16.94 14.64
N LYS A 12 10.49 17.35 14.88
CA LYS A 12 11.32 16.85 15.99
C LYS A 12 10.58 17.06 17.30
N ARG A 13 10.19 15.98 17.97
CA ARG A 13 9.94 15.99 19.42
C ARG A 13 11.01 15.14 20.10
N ALA A 14 11.69 15.78 21.05
CA ALA A 14 12.73 15.19 21.87
C ALA A 14 12.17 14.06 22.73
N CYS A 15 12.95 12.97 22.81
CA CYS A 15 12.73 11.86 23.72
C CYS A 15 13.22 12.27 25.12
N GLU A 16 12.32 12.46 26.08
CA GLU A 16 12.68 12.46 27.52
C GLU A 16 12.57 11.02 28.04
N GLN A 17 13.68 10.50 28.52
CA GLN A 17 13.76 9.22 29.24
C GLN A 17 13.26 9.41 30.65
N ILE A 18 12.24 8.68 31.07
CA ILE A 18 11.88 8.51 32.49
C ILE A 18 12.22 7.09 32.89
N LEU A 19 13.22 6.99 33.75
CA LEU A 19 13.52 5.82 34.59
C LEU A 19 12.44 5.68 35.66
N VAL A 20 11.77 4.53 35.75
CA VAL A 20 11.02 4.15 36.96
C VAL A 20 11.27 2.69 37.33
N GLY A 21 11.54 2.51 38.60
CA GLY A 21 12.12 1.35 39.23
C GLY A 21 11.21 0.12 39.36
N TRP A 22 11.87 -0.97 39.63
CA TRP A 22 11.33 -2.30 39.92
C TRP A 22 10.63 -2.35 41.29
N VAL A 23 9.41 -2.88 41.33
CA VAL A 23 8.81 -3.43 42.57
C VAL A 23 8.31 -4.84 42.25
N ALA A 24 8.88 -5.80 42.94
CA ALA A 24 8.47 -7.20 42.92
C ALA A 24 7.17 -7.38 43.73
N GLY A 25 6.14 -7.96 43.11
CA GLY A 25 4.91 -8.34 43.78
C GLY A 25 4.45 -9.72 43.31
N THR A 26 4.57 -10.68 44.20
CA THR A 26 4.07 -12.08 44.07
C THR A 26 2.56 -12.08 44.15
N ILE A 27 1.85 -12.62 43.14
CA ILE A 27 0.41 -12.92 43.21
C ILE A 27 0.10 -14.29 42.68
N CYS A 28 -0.73 -15.00 43.48
CA CYS A 28 -1.20 -16.36 43.37
C CYS A 28 -1.93 -16.69 42.03
N LEU A 29 -1.64 -17.90 41.56
CA LEU A 29 -2.38 -18.64 40.53
C LEU A 29 -3.78 -19.04 41.03
N LEU A 30 -4.83 -18.60 40.41
CA LEU A 30 -6.14 -19.25 40.36
C LEU A 30 -6.47 -19.55 38.91
N GLY A 31 -6.49 -20.85 38.61
CA GLY A 31 -6.79 -21.35 37.27
C GLY A 31 -8.25 -21.11 36.87
N TRP A 32 -8.44 -20.57 35.69
CA TRP A 32 -9.67 -20.63 34.95
C TRP A 32 -9.41 -21.40 33.63
N LEU A 33 -9.90 -22.64 33.59
CA LEU A 33 -9.98 -23.41 32.35
C LEU A 33 -11.15 -22.86 31.52
N GLY A 34 -10.89 -21.87 30.71
CA GLY A 34 -11.77 -21.42 29.66
C GLY A 34 -11.40 -22.15 28.36
N SER A 35 -12.26 -23.05 27.91
CA SER A 35 -12.17 -23.68 26.59
C SER A 35 -12.20 -22.62 25.50
N ALA A 36 -11.04 -22.28 24.96
CA ALA A 36 -10.96 -21.51 23.71
C ALA A 36 -11.32 -22.46 22.57
N ALA A 37 -12.53 -22.33 22.04
CA ALA A 37 -12.86 -22.88 20.74
C ALA A 37 -11.93 -22.25 19.71
N ALA A 38 -10.98 -23.01 19.19
CA ALA A 38 -10.18 -22.64 18.06
C ALA A 38 -11.14 -22.43 16.88
N ALA A 39 -11.34 -21.18 16.49
CA ALA A 39 -11.93 -20.86 15.19
C ALA A 39 -10.92 -21.36 14.15
N ASP A 40 -11.24 -22.47 13.53
CA ASP A 40 -10.58 -23.01 12.35
C ASP A 40 -10.82 -22.03 11.20
N SER A 41 -9.94 -21.03 11.09
CA SER A 41 -9.87 -20.18 9.91
C SER A 41 -9.11 -20.95 8.84
N THR A 42 -9.82 -21.82 8.10
CA THR A 42 -9.36 -22.29 6.80
C THR A 42 -9.24 -21.07 5.89
N GLN A 43 -8.12 -20.39 5.98
CA GLN A 43 -7.75 -19.30 5.09
C GLN A 43 -7.44 -19.93 3.73
N LYS A 44 -8.47 -19.97 2.88
CA LYS A 44 -8.33 -20.35 1.47
C LYS A 44 -7.31 -19.39 0.88
N SER A 45 -6.23 -19.89 0.30
CA SER A 45 -5.24 -19.06 -0.39
C SER A 45 -5.96 -18.23 -1.44
N ALA A 46 -5.95 -16.91 -1.26
CA ALA A 46 -6.52 -16.00 -2.24
C ALA A 46 -5.76 -16.11 -3.57
N GLY A 47 -6.48 -16.02 -4.69
CA GLY A 47 -5.91 -15.78 -6.00
C GLY A 47 -5.19 -16.97 -6.63
N THR A 48 -5.94 -17.92 -7.15
CA THR A 48 -5.39 -18.95 -8.06
C THR A 48 -5.45 -18.51 -9.52
N GLU A 49 -6.24 -17.50 -9.86
CA GLU A 49 -6.38 -17.03 -11.22
C GLU A 49 -5.54 -15.77 -11.47
N THR A 50 -4.69 -15.85 -12.50
CA THR A 50 -3.95 -14.70 -13.01
C THR A 50 -4.31 -14.47 -14.47
N ILE A 51 -4.46 -13.24 -14.85
CA ILE A 51 -4.67 -12.85 -16.26
C ILE A 51 -3.53 -11.92 -16.68
N THR A 52 -3.12 -12.02 -17.94
CA THR A 52 -2.19 -11.06 -18.55
C THR A 52 -2.89 -10.37 -19.70
N ASN A 53 -2.94 -9.04 -19.65
CA ASN A 53 -3.58 -8.24 -20.69
C ASN A 53 -2.68 -8.04 -21.92
N GLY A 54 -3.21 -7.42 -22.97
CA GLY A 54 -2.50 -7.17 -24.24
C GLY A 54 -1.29 -6.24 -24.12
N PHE A 55 -1.10 -5.60 -22.96
CA PHE A 55 0.03 -4.72 -22.64
C PHE A 55 1.05 -5.34 -21.68
N GLY A 56 0.97 -6.66 -21.46
CA GLY A 56 1.90 -7.39 -20.62
C GLY A 56 1.75 -7.10 -19.11
N MET A 57 0.60 -6.57 -18.68
CA MET A 57 0.30 -6.43 -17.26
C MET A 57 -0.32 -7.73 -16.76
N THR A 58 0.33 -8.38 -15.79
CA THR A 58 -0.24 -9.53 -15.09
C THR A 58 -1.02 -9.05 -13.88
N LEU A 59 -2.27 -9.49 -13.76
CA LEU A 59 -3.16 -9.19 -12.65
C LEU A 59 -3.55 -10.49 -11.95
N VAL A 60 -3.66 -10.43 -10.63
CA VAL A 60 -4.10 -11.54 -9.79
C VAL A 60 -5.50 -11.25 -9.25
N GLU A 61 -6.35 -12.28 -9.24
CA GLU A 61 -7.68 -12.20 -8.65
C GLU A 61 -7.59 -12.14 -7.12
N ILE A 62 -8.30 -11.19 -6.53
CA ILE A 62 -8.47 -11.04 -5.10
C ILE A 62 -9.94 -11.29 -4.76
N ASP A 63 -10.19 -12.32 -3.97
CA ASP A 63 -11.52 -12.67 -3.51
C ASP A 63 -12.10 -11.59 -2.58
N ALA A 64 -13.44 -11.53 -2.52
CA ALA A 64 -14.15 -10.78 -1.49
C ALA A 64 -13.73 -11.26 -0.10
N GLY A 65 -13.72 -10.34 0.87
CA GLY A 65 -13.29 -10.67 2.23
C GLY A 65 -13.45 -9.51 3.20
N SER A 66 -12.95 -9.68 4.41
CA SER A 66 -12.94 -8.62 5.41
C SER A 66 -11.60 -8.59 6.15
N PHE A 67 -11.20 -7.41 6.60
CA PHE A 67 -9.96 -7.21 7.34
C PHE A 67 -10.05 -6.02 8.28
N LEU A 68 -9.09 -5.89 9.18
CA LEU A 68 -8.89 -4.69 9.99
C LEU A 68 -7.96 -3.75 9.24
N MET A 69 -8.49 -2.64 8.74
CA MET A 69 -7.77 -1.56 8.08
C MET A 69 -7.23 -0.57 9.10
N GLY A 70 -6.04 -0.02 8.83
CA GLY A 70 -5.35 0.83 9.78
C GLY A 70 -4.47 0.05 10.75
N SER A 71 -4.06 0.68 11.86
CA SER A 71 -3.15 0.09 12.84
C SER A 71 -3.66 0.18 14.26
N PRO A 72 -3.36 -0.83 15.13
CA PRO A 72 -3.73 -0.78 16.53
C PRO A 72 -2.96 0.32 17.26
N PRO A 73 -3.50 0.88 18.36
CA PRO A 73 -2.86 1.99 19.07
C PRO A 73 -1.42 1.73 19.54
N ALA A 74 -1.06 0.47 19.77
CA ALA A 74 0.27 0.06 20.23
C ALA A 74 1.27 -0.20 19.07
N GLU A 75 0.87 -0.05 17.81
CA GLU A 75 1.78 -0.32 16.69
C GLU A 75 2.92 0.70 16.63
N VAL A 76 4.15 0.20 16.55
CA VAL A 76 5.34 1.03 16.47
C VAL A 76 5.36 1.81 15.14
N GLY A 77 5.49 3.12 15.23
CA GLY A 77 5.49 4.01 14.06
C GLY A 77 4.11 4.43 13.57
N ARG A 78 3.03 4.04 14.27
CA ARG A 78 1.66 4.43 13.97
C ARG A 78 1.49 5.95 13.89
N GLN A 79 0.72 6.42 12.91
CA GLN A 79 0.28 7.81 12.78
C GLN A 79 -1.15 7.98 13.32
N VAL A 80 -1.55 9.23 13.60
CA VAL A 80 -2.86 9.53 14.21
C VAL A 80 -4.04 9.23 13.30
N ASP A 81 -3.84 9.22 11.99
CA ASP A 81 -4.82 9.01 10.93
C ASP A 81 -5.02 7.54 10.54
N GLU A 82 -4.34 6.61 11.22
CA GLU A 82 -4.43 5.16 10.98
C GLU A 82 -5.46 4.50 11.92
N THR A 83 -6.59 5.14 12.20
CA THR A 83 -7.64 4.58 13.08
C THR A 83 -8.07 3.20 12.60
N GLN A 84 -7.84 2.17 13.45
CA GLN A 84 -8.17 0.79 13.08
C GLN A 84 -9.68 0.57 13.08
N HIS A 85 -10.21 0.00 12.01
CA HIS A 85 -11.62 -0.31 11.84
C HIS A 85 -11.81 -1.51 10.91
N GLN A 86 -12.97 -2.15 10.98
CA GLN A 86 -13.27 -3.28 10.10
C GLN A 86 -13.73 -2.78 8.73
N VAL A 87 -13.15 -3.38 7.67
CA VAL A 87 -13.57 -3.16 6.29
C VAL A 87 -14.03 -4.48 5.68
N ILE A 88 -15.14 -4.42 4.94
CA ILE A 88 -15.70 -5.53 4.17
C ILE A 88 -15.58 -5.18 2.69
N ILE A 89 -14.86 -6.00 1.93
CA ILE A 89 -14.79 -5.96 0.46
C ILE A 89 -15.79 -7.00 -0.06
N THR A 90 -16.88 -6.55 -0.68
CA THR A 90 -17.98 -7.47 -1.05
C THR A 90 -17.81 -8.13 -2.42
N ARG A 91 -16.92 -7.59 -3.27
CA ARG A 91 -16.71 -8.07 -4.64
C ARG A 91 -15.26 -8.42 -4.85
N ARG A 92 -15.03 -9.51 -5.59
CA ARG A 92 -13.69 -9.82 -6.11
C ARG A 92 -13.24 -8.74 -7.10
N PHE A 93 -11.96 -8.57 -7.23
CA PHE A 93 -11.33 -7.68 -8.21
C PHE A 93 -9.99 -8.26 -8.64
N PHE A 94 -9.48 -7.82 -9.77
CA PHE A 94 -8.12 -8.14 -10.18
C PHE A 94 -7.22 -6.94 -9.92
N ILE A 95 -6.00 -7.18 -9.41
CA ILE A 95 -5.02 -6.12 -9.18
C ILE A 95 -3.70 -6.47 -9.85
N SER A 96 -3.02 -5.50 -10.49
CA SER A 96 -1.75 -5.77 -11.14
C SER A 96 -0.69 -6.21 -10.13
N THR A 97 0.04 -7.27 -10.49
CA THR A 97 1.07 -7.87 -9.62
C THR A 97 2.24 -6.93 -9.37
N THR A 98 2.45 -5.95 -10.26
CA THR A 98 3.50 -4.93 -10.16
C THR A 98 2.92 -3.54 -10.33
N LEU A 99 3.70 -2.54 -9.96
CA LEU A 99 3.52 -1.15 -10.38
C LEU A 99 3.47 -1.05 -11.91
N VAL A 100 2.76 -0.05 -12.45
CA VAL A 100 2.81 0.26 -13.89
C VAL A 100 4.24 0.68 -14.25
N THR A 101 4.82 -0.02 -15.22
CA THR A 101 6.19 0.27 -15.67
C THR A 101 6.24 1.43 -16.67
N GLN A 102 7.42 2.03 -16.82
CA GLN A 102 7.63 3.09 -17.82
C GLN A 102 7.40 2.62 -19.25
N SER A 103 7.70 1.34 -19.55
CA SER A 103 7.40 0.75 -20.86
C SER A 103 5.89 0.68 -21.11
N GLN A 104 5.12 0.19 -20.14
CA GLN A 104 3.65 0.12 -20.22
C GLN A 104 3.03 1.51 -20.33
N TRP A 105 3.48 2.45 -19.49
CA TRP A 105 3.04 3.83 -19.56
C TRP A 105 3.30 4.44 -20.95
N LYS A 106 4.53 4.34 -21.44
CA LYS A 106 4.92 4.89 -22.74
C LYS A 106 4.08 4.31 -23.88
N THR A 107 3.78 3.02 -23.83
CA THR A 107 2.96 2.35 -24.84
C THR A 107 1.53 2.90 -24.89
N ILE A 108 0.97 3.28 -23.76
CA ILE A 108 -0.41 3.75 -23.64
C ILE A 108 -0.50 5.27 -23.81
N MET A 109 0.39 6.03 -23.17
CA MET A 109 0.33 7.50 -23.09
C MET A 109 1.25 8.20 -24.11
N GLY A 110 2.18 7.48 -24.76
CA GLY A 110 3.06 8.02 -25.80
C GLY A 110 4.30 8.76 -25.31
N ASN A 111 4.44 9.02 -23.99
CA ASN A 111 5.56 9.74 -23.39
C ASN A 111 6.15 8.98 -22.20
N ASN A 112 7.17 9.54 -21.55
CA ASN A 112 7.67 9.05 -20.26
C ASN A 112 8.07 10.24 -19.37
N PRO A 113 7.30 10.54 -18.30
CA PRO A 113 7.58 11.66 -17.42
C PRO A 113 8.69 11.38 -16.39
N SER A 114 9.10 10.13 -16.23
CA SER A 114 9.91 9.65 -15.12
C SER A 114 11.30 10.30 -15.05
N ASN A 115 11.72 10.61 -13.84
CA ASN A 115 13.05 11.10 -13.52
C ASN A 115 14.11 9.98 -13.57
N PHE A 116 13.80 8.81 -13.02
CA PHE A 116 14.71 7.65 -13.01
C PHE A 116 14.41 6.73 -14.19
N VAL A 117 15.00 7.01 -15.33
CA VAL A 117 14.68 6.32 -16.60
C VAL A 117 15.06 4.84 -16.59
N GLY A 118 14.14 3.99 -17.06
CA GLY A 118 14.35 2.55 -17.25
C GLY A 118 13.03 1.82 -17.54
N ASN A 119 12.98 1.06 -18.62
CA ASN A 119 11.74 0.43 -19.12
C ASN A 119 10.99 -0.39 -18.07
N GLU A 120 11.73 -1.15 -17.24
CA GLU A 120 11.19 -2.02 -16.19
C GLU A 120 11.04 -1.32 -14.84
N ARG A 121 11.40 -0.04 -14.72
CA ARG A 121 11.16 0.76 -13.51
C ARG A 121 9.70 1.19 -13.45
N PRO A 122 9.16 1.44 -12.24
CA PRO A 122 7.83 2.05 -12.14
C PRO A 122 7.84 3.42 -12.83
N VAL A 123 6.75 3.79 -13.46
CA VAL A 123 6.54 5.16 -13.89
C VAL A 123 6.36 6.03 -12.64
N GLU A 124 7.00 7.20 -12.61
CA GLU A 124 6.90 8.18 -11.53
C GLU A 124 6.84 9.61 -12.12
N LEU A 125 6.68 10.63 -11.28
CA LEU A 125 6.30 11.98 -11.69
C LEU A 125 4.93 12.06 -12.38
N VAL A 126 4.09 11.07 -12.14
CA VAL A 126 2.73 10.99 -12.65
C VAL A 126 1.78 11.65 -11.66
N LYS A 127 0.96 12.58 -12.13
CA LYS A 127 -0.14 13.17 -11.37
C LYS A 127 -1.24 12.13 -11.17
N TRP A 128 -2.05 12.29 -10.12
CA TRP A 128 -3.23 11.42 -9.94
C TRP A 128 -4.17 11.49 -11.16
N THR A 129 -4.43 12.69 -11.70
CA THR A 129 -5.27 12.89 -12.89
C THR A 129 -4.73 12.16 -14.13
N GLU A 130 -3.40 12.06 -14.26
CA GLU A 130 -2.77 11.34 -15.37
C GLU A 130 -2.85 9.82 -15.18
N ALA A 131 -2.72 9.34 -13.92
CA ALA A 131 -2.93 7.91 -13.59
C ALA A 131 -4.37 7.47 -13.88
N VAL A 132 -5.37 8.31 -13.56
CA VAL A 132 -6.78 8.07 -13.95
C VAL A 132 -6.95 8.06 -15.47
N SER A 133 -6.31 9.00 -16.18
CA SER A 133 -6.34 9.05 -17.64
C SER A 133 -5.71 7.81 -18.29
N PHE A 134 -4.62 7.29 -17.70
CA PHE A 134 -4.01 6.02 -18.12
C PHE A 134 -5.01 4.86 -17.97
N CYS A 135 -5.69 4.75 -16.84
CA CYS A 135 -6.69 3.70 -16.61
C CYS A 135 -7.85 3.81 -17.63
N ALA A 136 -8.31 5.01 -17.94
CA ALA A 136 -9.36 5.24 -18.93
C ALA A 136 -8.90 4.84 -20.33
N GLU A 137 -7.69 5.21 -20.75
CA GLU A 137 -7.15 4.85 -22.06
C GLU A 137 -6.89 3.33 -22.17
N LEU A 138 -6.38 2.70 -21.10
CA LEU A 138 -6.21 1.26 -21.01
C LEU A 138 -7.57 0.55 -21.13
N SER A 139 -8.59 1.04 -20.43
CA SER A 139 -9.95 0.51 -20.49
C SER A 139 -10.52 0.54 -21.90
N LYS A 140 -10.34 1.66 -22.59
CA LYS A 140 -10.79 1.84 -23.97
C LYS A 140 -10.11 0.84 -24.93
N ARG A 141 -8.79 0.62 -24.77
CA ARG A 141 -8.02 -0.26 -25.65
C ARG A 141 -8.34 -1.74 -25.43
N GLU A 142 -8.61 -2.12 -24.18
CA GLU A 142 -8.89 -3.52 -23.79
C GLU A 142 -10.38 -3.87 -23.82
N GLY A 143 -11.28 -2.89 -23.89
CA GLY A 143 -12.72 -3.10 -23.77
C GLY A 143 -13.17 -3.59 -22.38
N ARG A 144 -12.40 -3.30 -21.35
CA ARG A 144 -12.58 -3.72 -19.95
C ARG A 144 -12.43 -2.52 -19.03
N HIS A 145 -12.92 -2.60 -17.77
CA HIS A 145 -12.91 -1.46 -16.86
C HIS A 145 -11.71 -1.49 -15.92
N TYR A 146 -10.66 -0.73 -16.25
CA TYR A 146 -9.50 -0.50 -15.41
C TYR A 146 -9.63 0.79 -14.60
N ARG A 147 -9.13 0.80 -13.38
CA ARG A 147 -9.15 1.94 -12.46
C ARG A 147 -7.98 1.88 -11.48
N LEU A 148 -7.79 2.94 -10.70
CA LEU A 148 -6.95 2.89 -9.50
C LEU A 148 -7.62 2.02 -8.43
N PRO A 149 -6.86 1.36 -7.55
CA PRO A 149 -7.41 0.72 -6.36
C PRO A 149 -8.06 1.76 -5.45
N THR A 150 -9.10 1.39 -4.72
CA THR A 150 -9.48 2.14 -3.52
C THR A 150 -8.40 1.96 -2.46
N GLU A 151 -8.32 2.86 -1.49
CA GLU A 151 -7.38 2.75 -0.39
C GLU A 151 -7.56 1.44 0.38
N ALA A 152 -8.80 1.01 0.56
CA ALA A 152 -9.15 -0.23 1.23
C ALA A 152 -8.73 -1.47 0.42
N GLU A 153 -8.97 -1.49 -0.89
CA GLU A 153 -8.50 -2.57 -1.77
C GLU A 153 -6.97 -2.67 -1.77
N TRP A 154 -6.28 -1.52 -1.77
CA TRP A 154 -4.83 -1.47 -1.72
C TRP A 154 -4.29 -2.08 -0.42
N GLU A 155 -4.83 -1.67 0.77
CA GLU A 155 -4.36 -2.19 2.05
C GLU A 155 -4.71 -3.67 2.23
N PHE A 156 -5.92 -4.09 1.80
CA PHE A 156 -6.32 -5.49 1.80
C PHE A 156 -5.36 -6.36 0.97
N ALA A 157 -5.05 -5.90 -0.24
CA ALA A 157 -4.09 -6.56 -1.13
C ALA A 157 -2.66 -6.54 -0.57
N CYS A 158 -2.22 -5.43 0.03
CA CYS A 158 -0.91 -5.32 0.67
C CYS A 158 -0.74 -6.31 1.81
N ARG A 159 -1.73 -6.40 2.70
CA ARG A 159 -1.71 -7.31 3.86
C ARG A 159 -1.74 -8.77 3.47
N ALA A 160 -2.38 -9.12 2.38
CA ALA A 160 -2.50 -10.51 1.90
C ALA A 160 -2.86 -11.51 3.03
N GLY A 161 -3.87 -11.13 3.84
CA GLY A 161 -4.38 -11.93 4.95
C GLY A 161 -3.66 -11.75 6.28
N THR A 162 -2.62 -10.94 6.39
CA THR A 162 -1.91 -10.68 7.65
C THR A 162 -2.42 -9.44 8.37
N GLN A 163 -2.13 -9.34 9.69
CA GLN A 163 -2.40 -8.16 10.52
C GLN A 163 -1.10 -7.57 11.10
N HIS A 164 0.05 -7.93 10.51
CA HIS A 164 1.35 -7.47 10.96
C HIS A 164 1.66 -6.03 10.49
N ILE A 165 2.71 -5.44 11.04
CA ILE A 165 3.24 -4.12 10.65
C ILE A 165 3.55 -4.09 9.15
N TYR A 166 4.25 -5.13 8.67
CA TYR A 166 4.53 -5.39 7.27
C TYR A 166 3.88 -6.73 6.88
N PHE A 167 3.55 -6.94 5.63
CA PHE A 167 2.90 -8.20 5.19
C PHE A 167 3.73 -9.47 5.51
N PHE A 168 5.02 -9.34 5.75
CA PHE A 168 5.92 -10.44 6.10
C PHE A 168 6.17 -10.61 7.62
N GLY A 169 5.62 -9.75 8.48
CA GLY A 169 5.80 -9.78 9.93
C GLY A 169 6.08 -8.42 10.53
N ASN A 170 6.63 -8.40 11.77
CA ASN A 170 6.85 -7.16 12.52
C ASN A 170 8.33 -6.72 12.59
N ASP A 171 9.24 -7.53 12.06
CA ASP A 171 10.68 -7.26 12.11
C ASP A 171 11.12 -6.36 10.94
N ALA A 172 11.29 -5.06 11.21
CA ALA A 172 11.75 -4.08 10.22
C ALA A 172 13.13 -4.39 9.61
N SER A 173 13.98 -5.18 10.28
CA SER A 173 15.29 -5.57 9.75
C SER A 173 15.20 -6.43 8.50
N GLN A 174 14.06 -7.10 8.29
CA GLN A 174 13.80 -7.94 7.11
C GLN A 174 13.29 -7.14 5.91
N LEU A 175 12.89 -5.87 6.08
CA LEU A 175 12.24 -5.06 5.03
C LEU A 175 13.04 -5.04 3.72
N GLY A 176 14.37 -5.03 3.80
CA GLY A 176 15.24 -5.03 2.62
C GLY A 176 15.12 -6.24 1.70
N LYS A 177 14.48 -7.33 2.14
CA LYS A 177 14.16 -8.49 1.28
C LYS A 177 12.93 -8.24 0.41
N TYR A 178 12.03 -7.37 0.85
CA TYR A 178 10.70 -7.18 0.29
C TYR A 178 10.51 -5.81 -0.37
N ALA A 179 11.34 -4.83 -0.03
CA ALA A 179 11.16 -3.44 -0.43
C ALA A 179 12.47 -2.77 -0.86
N TRP A 180 12.32 -1.80 -1.78
CA TRP A 180 13.31 -0.78 -2.08
C TRP A 180 12.96 0.49 -1.29
N TYR A 181 13.76 0.85 -0.29
CA TYR A 181 13.52 1.97 0.61
C TYR A 181 14.84 2.70 0.91
N LEU A 182 14.82 3.76 1.70
CA LEU A 182 15.97 4.66 1.91
C LEU A 182 17.30 3.93 2.18
N SER A 183 17.27 2.83 2.95
CA SER A 183 18.51 2.14 3.36
C SER A 183 19.13 1.28 2.25
N ASN A 184 18.43 0.97 1.15
CA ASN A 184 18.91 0.05 0.13
C ASN A 184 18.63 0.47 -1.32
N SER A 185 17.94 1.60 -1.54
CA SER A 185 17.51 2.06 -2.86
C SER A 185 18.61 2.78 -3.66
N ASN A 186 19.70 3.19 -3.03
CA ASN A 186 20.68 4.08 -3.63
C ASN A 186 20.05 5.38 -4.16
N PHE A 187 19.04 5.91 -3.45
CA PHE A 187 18.29 7.14 -3.78
C PHE A 187 17.65 7.16 -5.16
N GLN A 188 17.13 6.04 -5.62
CA GLN A 188 16.45 5.91 -6.91
C GLN A 188 15.40 4.79 -6.88
N THR A 189 14.48 4.80 -7.86
CA THR A 189 13.59 3.67 -8.13
C THR A 189 14.36 2.48 -8.70
N HIS A 190 13.77 1.30 -8.66
CA HIS A 190 14.34 0.06 -9.20
C HIS A 190 13.34 -0.64 -10.12
N ALA A 191 13.84 -1.54 -10.97
CA ALA A 191 12.97 -2.40 -11.77
C ALA A 191 12.00 -3.15 -10.87
N VAL A 192 10.74 -3.25 -11.30
CA VAL A 192 9.67 -3.92 -10.54
C VAL A 192 9.95 -5.42 -10.36
N ALA A 193 9.32 -6.04 -9.36
CA ALA A 193 9.42 -7.48 -9.07
C ALA A 193 10.87 -7.97 -8.82
N LYS A 194 11.75 -7.14 -8.27
CA LYS A 194 13.11 -7.56 -7.88
C LYS A 194 13.25 -7.87 -6.39
N ARG A 195 12.15 -7.73 -5.65
CA ARG A 195 12.05 -8.12 -4.23
C ARG A 195 11.01 -9.23 -4.08
N ILE A 196 10.92 -9.81 -2.90
CA ILE A 196 9.98 -10.90 -2.60
C ILE A 196 8.56 -10.31 -2.56
N SER A 197 7.61 -10.97 -3.23
CA SER A 197 6.18 -10.62 -3.20
C SER A 197 5.54 -10.94 -1.85
N ASN A 198 4.35 -10.41 -1.62
CA ASN A 198 3.49 -10.89 -0.54
C ASN A 198 2.89 -12.27 -0.87
N ALA A 199 2.08 -12.83 0.05
CA ALA A 199 1.48 -14.16 -0.11
C ALA A 199 0.49 -14.28 -1.28
N TRP A 200 0.01 -13.15 -1.83
CA TRP A 200 -0.88 -13.10 -2.98
C TRP A 200 -0.15 -12.80 -4.31
N GLY A 201 1.19 -12.86 -4.30
CA GLY A 201 2.01 -12.65 -5.49
C GLY A 201 2.15 -11.19 -5.92
N LEU A 202 1.87 -10.23 -5.03
CA LEU A 202 2.00 -8.80 -5.30
C LEU A 202 3.39 -8.32 -4.90
N TYR A 203 4.09 -7.72 -5.85
CA TYR A 203 5.44 -7.16 -5.68
C TYR A 203 5.37 -5.67 -5.40
N ASP A 204 6.43 -5.15 -4.76
CA ASP A 204 6.63 -3.73 -4.51
C ASP A 204 5.44 -3.03 -3.80
N MET A 205 4.65 -3.80 -3.00
CA MET A 205 3.59 -3.23 -2.17
C MET A 205 4.13 -2.31 -1.08
N LEU A 206 5.42 -2.46 -0.78
CA LEU A 206 6.16 -1.60 0.15
C LEU A 206 7.41 -1.08 -0.55
N GLY A 207 7.64 0.24 -0.50
CA GLY A 207 8.80 0.89 -1.11
C GLY A 207 8.72 1.01 -2.63
N ASN A 208 9.85 1.22 -3.28
CA ASN A 208 10.01 1.59 -4.68
C ASN A 208 9.36 2.94 -4.99
N VAL A 209 8.05 3.02 -5.17
CA VAL A 209 7.28 4.26 -5.22
C VAL A 209 5.99 4.12 -4.42
N GLU A 210 5.53 5.20 -3.82
CA GLU A 210 4.17 5.30 -3.27
C GLU A 210 3.16 5.16 -4.40
N GLU A 211 1.96 4.67 -4.06
CA GLU A 211 0.93 4.36 -5.04
C GLU A 211 -0.32 5.23 -4.86
N TRP A 212 -0.71 5.92 -5.91
CA TRP A 212 -1.98 6.63 -5.95
C TRP A 212 -3.16 5.67 -5.79
N CYS A 213 -4.05 5.99 -4.85
CA CYS A 213 -5.37 5.37 -4.71
C CYS A 213 -6.47 6.30 -5.26
N SER A 214 -7.66 5.74 -5.52
CA SER A 214 -8.80 6.51 -6.05
C SER A 214 -9.37 7.51 -5.05
N ASP A 215 -9.19 7.24 -3.76
CA ASP A 215 -9.86 7.92 -2.65
C ASP A 215 -9.27 9.30 -2.40
N TRP A 216 -10.14 10.27 -2.12
CA TRP A 216 -9.76 11.49 -1.45
C TRP A 216 -9.32 11.17 -0.02
N TYR A 217 -8.23 11.80 0.41
CA TYR A 217 -7.73 11.63 1.78
C TYR A 217 -8.67 12.26 2.80
N ALA A 218 -9.04 11.48 3.82
CA ALA A 218 -9.83 11.90 4.97
C ALA A 218 -9.54 11.00 6.18
N ASP A 219 -10.01 11.40 7.35
CA ASP A 219 -9.94 10.56 8.56
C ASP A 219 -10.73 9.27 8.38
N TYR A 220 -10.22 8.19 8.93
CA TYR A 220 -10.92 6.91 8.94
C TYR A 220 -12.12 6.93 9.89
N PRO A 221 -13.21 6.24 9.53
CA PRO A 221 -14.32 6.00 10.46
C PRO A 221 -13.87 5.12 11.63
N THR A 222 -14.60 5.20 12.74
CA THR A 222 -14.39 4.31 13.89
C THR A 222 -15.28 3.06 13.87
N SER A 223 -16.28 3.03 12.96
CA SER A 223 -17.19 1.89 12.75
C SER A 223 -16.80 1.06 11.53
N ALA A 224 -17.34 -0.16 11.45
CA ALA A 224 -17.21 -1.01 10.29
C ALA A 224 -17.80 -0.36 9.03
N VAL A 225 -17.14 -0.54 7.89
CA VAL A 225 -17.59 -0.02 6.59
C VAL A 225 -17.51 -1.10 5.50
N THR A 226 -18.32 -0.95 4.47
CA THR A 226 -18.40 -1.87 3.33
C THR A 226 -18.06 -1.13 2.06
N ASP A 227 -17.14 -1.69 1.26
CA ASP A 227 -16.65 -1.14 -0.02
C ASP A 227 -16.37 0.36 0.04
N PRO A 228 -15.58 0.85 1.01
CA PRO A 228 -15.34 2.28 1.16
C PRO A 228 -14.58 2.84 -0.04
N LYS A 229 -14.93 4.07 -0.44
CA LYS A 229 -14.32 4.82 -1.56
C LYS A 229 -13.84 6.20 -1.14
N GLY A 230 -13.73 6.43 0.17
CA GLY A 230 -13.44 7.77 0.70
C GLY A 230 -14.60 8.77 0.50
N PRO A 231 -14.39 10.03 0.83
CA PRO A 231 -15.37 11.09 0.59
C PRO A 231 -15.48 11.41 -0.91
N HIS A 232 -16.62 12.01 -1.32
CA HIS A 232 -16.86 12.39 -2.73
C HIS A 232 -16.03 13.59 -3.19
N VAL A 233 -15.53 14.38 -2.27
CA VAL A 233 -14.72 15.57 -2.54
C VAL A 233 -13.59 15.69 -1.52
N GLY A 234 -12.45 16.24 -1.94
CA GLY A 234 -11.29 16.44 -1.10
C GLY A 234 -10.30 17.42 -1.71
N LYS A 235 -9.15 17.57 -1.09
CA LYS A 235 -8.05 18.41 -1.59
C LYS A 235 -6.88 17.57 -2.09
N GLU A 236 -6.68 16.40 -1.52
CA GLU A 236 -5.54 15.53 -1.78
C GLU A 236 -6.02 14.08 -1.88
N HIS A 237 -5.42 13.32 -2.77
CA HIS A 237 -5.66 11.88 -2.91
C HIS A 237 -4.67 11.07 -2.08
N VAL A 238 -5.11 9.89 -1.69
CA VAL A 238 -4.32 8.96 -0.89
C VAL A 238 -3.13 8.41 -1.69
N LEU A 239 -1.98 8.31 -0.99
CA LEU A 239 -0.78 7.60 -1.40
C LEU A 239 -0.45 6.52 -0.39
N ARG A 240 0.02 5.36 -0.85
CA ARG A 240 0.27 4.19 0.00
C ARG A 240 1.62 3.53 -0.30
N GLY A 241 2.19 2.81 0.68
CA GLY A 241 3.31 1.89 0.49
C GLY A 241 4.70 2.43 0.83
N GLY A 242 4.88 3.74 0.91
CA GLY A 242 6.20 4.35 1.01
C GLY A 242 7.00 4.21 -0.31
N ALA A 243 8.20 4.78 -0.36
CA ALA A 243 9.00 4.86 -1.58
C ALA A 243 10.49 4.58 -1.35
N TRP A 244 11.27 4.70 -2.42
CA TRP A 244 12.74 4.57 -2.44
C TRP A 244 13.46 5.48 -1.43
N ASN A 245 12.86 6.61 -1.04
CA ASN A 245 13.39 7.60 -0.08
C ASN A 245 12.72 7.53 1.29
N SER A 246 11.83 6.58 1.53
CA SER A 246 11.11 6.42 2.80
C SER A 246 11.93 5.62 3.81
N VAL A 247 11.88 5.99 5.09
CA VAL A 247 12.38 5.15 6.19
C VAL A 247 11.44 3.97 6.43
N ALA A 248 11.92 2.91 7.08
CA ALA A 248 11.14 1.68 7.28
C ALA A 248 9.75 1.90 7.91
N SER A 249 9.62 2.83 8.85
CA SER A 249 8.33 3.14 9.50
C SER A 249 7.28 3.75 8.57
N LEU A 250 7.68 4.26 7.40
CA LEU A 250 6.79 4.78 6.36
C LEU A 250 6.46 3.73 5.28
N CYS A 251 7.05 2.53 5.39
CA CYS A 251 6.75 1.39 4.50
C CYS A 251 5.85 0.35 5.19
N ARG A 252 5.08 0.72 6.23
CA ARG A 252 4.13 -0.18 6.92
C ARG A 252 2.86 -0.37 6.07
N CYS A 253 2.20 -1.52 6.23
CA CYS A 253 0.94 -1.76 5.52
C CYS A 253 -0.13 -0.69 5.81
N ALA A 254 -0.16 -0.17 7.05
CA ALA A 254 -1.14 0.82 7.49
C ALA A 254 -0.73 2.28 7.23
N TYR A 255 0.54 2.55 6.88
CA TYR A 255 1.00 3.92 6.67
C TYR A 255 0.24 4.59 5.53
N ARG A 256 -0.17 5.83 5.75
CA ARG A 256 -0.91 6.67 4.82
C ARG A 256 -0.10 7.91 4.48
N ASP A 257 -0.07 8.28 3.22
CA ASP A 257 0.37 9.58 2.74
C ASP A 257 -0.69 10.13 1.76
N HIS A 258 -0.54 11.37 1.33
CA HIS A 258 -1.50 12.03 0.46
C HIS A 258 -0.83 13.15 -0.34
N GLY A 259 -1.45 13.55 -1.44
CA GLY A 259 -0.98 14.65 -2.26
C GLY A 259 -2.03 15.24 -3.19
N PRO A 260 -1.83 16.51 -3.60
CA PRO A 260 -2.71 17.18 -4.58
C PRO A 260 -2.78 16.41 -5.90
N PRO A 261 -3.97 16.33 -6.55
CA PRO A 261 -4.18 15.53 -7.76
C PRO A 261 -3.41 15.99 -8.99
N ASP A 262 -2.92 17.22 -8.99
CA ASP A 262 -2.23 17.87 -10.10
C ASP A 262 -0.71 18.00 -9.90
N VAL A 263 -0.16 17.37 -8.87
CA VAL A 263 1.27 17.33 -8.57
C VAL A 263 1.83 15.94 -8.77
N GLY A 264 2.89 15.82 -9.59
CA GLY A 264 3.65 14.57 -9.74
C GLY A 264 4.88 14.57 -8.82
N TYR A 265 5.18 13.39 -8.24
CA TYR A 265 6.34 13.19 -7.39
C TYR A 265 7.25 12.10 -7.97
N ASN A 266 8.56 12.27 -7.89
CA ASN A 266 9.52 11.23 -8.31
C ASN A 266 9.55 10.01 -7.36
N SER A 267 8.73 10.06 -6.30
CA SER A 267 8.50 8.97 -5.35
C SER A 267 7.09 8.37 -5.47
N ALA A 268 6.24 8.82 -6.42
CA ALA A 268 4.87 8.34 -6.55
C ALA A 268 4.59 7.83 -7.97
N GLY A 269 3.99 6.65 -8.03
CA GLY A 269 3.47 5.99 -9.21
C GLY A 269 2.11 5.38 -8.90
N PHE A 270 1.78 4.23 -9.49
CA PHE A 270 0.50 3.55 -9.25
C PHE A 270 0.50 2.12 -9.77
N ARG A 271 -0.49 1.35 -9.35
CA ARG A 271 -0.90 0.09 -9.96
C ARG A 271 -2.35 0.14 -10.40
N VAL A 272 -2.79 -0.80 -11.23
CA VAL A 272 -4.16 -0.82 -11.74
C VAL A 272 -4.98 -1.94 -11.13
N VAL A 273 -6.26 -1.69 -10.97
CA VAL A 273 -7.31 -2.66 -10.68
C VAL A 273 -8.17 -2.83 -11.93
N LEU A 274 -8.65 -4.05 -12.15
CA LEU A 274 -9.61 -4.39 -13.18
C LEU A 274 -10.85 -4.96 -12.50
N ASP A 275 -12.00 -4.40 -12.81
CA ASP A 275 -13.28 -4.96 -12.37
C ASP A 275 -13.59 -6.26 -13.14
N PRO A 276 -14.21 -7.27 -12.50
CA PRO A 276 -14.52 -8.58 -13.11
C PRO A 276 -15.40 -8.52 -14.34
#